data_ab3a5abbb30ac5725417c4c9205756b6
#
_entry.id   ab3a5abbb30ac5725417c4c9205756b6
#
_cell.length_a   1.000
_cell.length_b   1.000
_cell.length_c   1.000
_cell.angle_alpha   90.00
_cell.angle_beta   90.00
_cell.angle_gamma   90.00
#
_symmetry.space_group_name_H-M   'P 1'
#
loop_
_entity.id
_entity.type
_entity.pdbx_description
1 polymer ?
#
loop_
_entity_poly.entity_id
_entity_poly.type
_entity_poly.pdbx_seq_one_letter_code
_entity_poly.pdbx_strand_id
1 'polypeptide(L)'
;MAASDLSCAEAHGTGTALGDPIEAGSLASTVLMPIGGSSSVGLGSGKANVGHAEPAAGATGMLKLALQLQHALIAPNAHLRLLNPHVGSAIGGLSCALSQQAQSSVAAVGAAGGVSSFGYSGSLCHIALEARVPSIVLAPKLLSLGRRRR
;
A
#
# COMPACT_ATOMS: atom_id res chain seq x y z
N MET A 1 -4.27 8.60 -16.25
CA MET A 1 -4.16 7.44 -15.35
C MET A 1 -5.56 7.04 -14.94
N ALA A 2 -5.96 5.83 -15.22
CA ALA A 2 -7.24 5.28 -14.78
C ALA A 2 -7.05 4.51 -13.45
N ALA A 3 -8.14 4.24 -12.72
CA ALA A 3 -8.07 3.41 -11.51
C ALA A 3 -7.50 2.01 -11.81
N SER A 4 -7.77 1.48 -13.01
CA SER A 4 -7.25 0.20 -13.49
C SER A 4 -5.72 0.13 -13.60
N ASP A 5 -5.05 1.27 -13.62
CA ASP A 5 -3.59 1.33 -13.73
C ASP A 5 -2.90 1.19 -12.38
N LEU A 6 -3.67 1.25 -11.27
CA LEU A 6 -3.14 1.16 -9.92
C LEU A 6 -2.78 -0.27 -9.55
N SER A 7 -1.52 -0.50 -9.21
CA SER A 7 -0.99 -1.77 -8.70
C SER A 7 -0.87 -1.83 -7.18
N CYS A 8 -0.77 -0.67 -6.54
CA CYS A 8 -0.69 -0.58 -5.08
C CYS A 8 -1.30 0.73 -4.54
N ALA A 9 -1.77 0.67 -3.31
CA ALA A 9 -2.27 1.82 -2.58
C ALA A 9 -1.70 1.85 -1.16
N GLU A 10 -1.14 2.99 -0.81
CA GLU A 10 -0.60 3.31 0.50
C GLU A 10 -1.64 4.11 1.26
N ALA A 11 -2.28 3.46 2.21
CA ALA A 11 -3.32 4.06 3.02
C ALA A 11 -2.75 5.01 4.08
N HIS A 12 -3.55 5.97 4.52
CA HIS A 12 -3.24 6.74 5.72
C HIS A 12 -3.13 5.81 6.93
N GLY A 13 -4.08 4.90 7.14
CA GLY A 13 -3.98 3.72 7.99
C GLY A 13 -3.43 3.97 9.39
N THR A 14 -4.12 4.75 10.21
CA THR A 14 -3.68 5.12 11.57
C THR A 14 -3.97 4.06 12.63
N GLY A 15 -4.67 2.97 12.27
CA GLY A 15 -5.05 1.92 13.22
C GLY A 15 -6.23 2.30 14.10
N THR A 16 -7.05 3.28 13.71
CA THR A 16 -8.20 3.71 14.49
C THR A 16 -9.46 2.91 14.15
N ALA A 17 -10.29 2.65 15.17
CA ALA A 17 -11.49 1.83 15.01
C ALA A 17 -12.50 2.39 14.00
N LEU A 18 -12.53 3.70 13.83
CA LEU A 18 -13.45 4.40 12.93
C LEU A 18 -12.78 4.86 11.62
N GLY A 19 -11.57 5.40 11.72
CA GLY A 19 -10.87 5.99 10.57
C GLY A 19 -10.53 4.97 9.50
N ASP A 20 -9.96 3.84 9.88
CA ASP A 20 -9.54 2.82 8.92
C ASP A 20 -10.71 2.21 8.12
N PRO A 21 -11.88 1.89 8.73
CA PRO A 21 -13.05 1.46 7.96
C PRO A 21 -13.60 2.50 6.99
N ILE A 22 -13.60 3.78 7.37
CA ILE A 22 -14.05 4.87 6.49
C ILE A 22 -13.09 5.02 5.31
N GLU A 23 -11.79 5.00 5.55
CA GLU A 23 -10.79 5.03 4.50
C GLU A 23 -10.89 3.82 3.57
N ALA A 24 -11.01 2.62 4.15
CA ALA A 24 -11.18 1.38 3.38
C ALA A 24 -12.43 1.41 2.51
N GLY A 25 -13.56 1.90 3.02
CA GLY A 25 -14.80 2.08 2.27
C GLY A 25 -14.67 3.07 1.12
N SER A 26 -13.98 4.19 1.34
CA SER A 26 -13.67 5.16 0.28
C SER A 26 -12.78 4.55 -0.80
N LEU A 27 -11.71 3.87 -0.41
CA LEU A 27 -10.81 3.18 -1.34
C LEU A 27 -11.54 2.10 -2.13
N ALA A 28 -12.39 1.32 -1.48
CA ALA A 28 -13.21 0.30 -2.11
C ALA A 28 -14.07 0.87 -3.22
N SER A 29 -14.81 1.95 -2.94
CA SER A 29 -15.75 2.55 -3.88
C SER A 29 -15.08 3.30 -5.03
N THR A 30 -13.95 3.96 -4.77
CA THR A 30 -13.32 4.86 -5.75
C THR A 30 -12.23 4.19 -6.57
N VAL A 31 -11.58 3.16 -6.03
CA VAL A 31 -10.43 2.48 -6.67
C VAL A 31 -10.74 1.02 -6.98
N LEU A 32 -11.11 0.23 -5.97
CA LEU A 32 -11.16 -1.23 -6.12
C LEU A 32 -12.36 -1.69 -6.95
N MET A 33 -13.55 -1.13 -6.74
CA MET A 33 -14.75 -1.48 -7.53
C MET A 33 -14.59 -1.17 -9.02
N PRO A 34 -14.06 0.00 -9.42
CA PRO A 34 -13.84 0.32 -10.83
C PRO A 34 -12.84 -0.61 -11.53
N ILE A 35 -11.92 -1.23 -10.82
CA ILE A 35 -10.93 -2.17 -11.40
C ILE A 35 -11.59 -3.49 -11.82
N GLY A 36 -12.72 -3.87 -11.22
CA GLY A 36 -13.53 -4.99 -11.69
C GLY A 36 -12.87 -6.36 -11.62
N GLY A 37 -11.91 -6.58 -10.74
CA GLY A 37 -11.35 -7.91 -10.44
C GLY A 37 -10.30 -8.44 -11.44
N SER A 38 -9.93 -7.67 -12.46
CA SER A 38 -8.91 -8.09 -13.44
C SER A 38 -7.48 -8.04 -12.91
N SER A 39 -7.24 -7.24 -11.88
CA SER A 39 -5.93 -7.08 -11.25
C SER A 39 -6.08 -6.90 -9.74
N SER A 40 -5.17 -7.48 -8.97
CA SER A 40 -5.17 -7.32 -7.50
C SER A 40 -4.32 -6.12 -7.10
N VAL A 41 -4.90 -5.20 -6.33
CA VAL A 41 -4.21 -4.02 -5.80
C VAL A 41 -3.58 -4.36 -4.46
N GLY A 42 -2.27 -4.15 -4.33
CA GLY A 42 -1.58 -4.28 -3.05
C GLY A 42 -1.93 -3.13 -2.10
N LEU A 43 -2.52 -3.44 -0.95
CA LEU A 43 -2.87 -2.44 0.07
C LEU A 43 -1.89 -2.48 1.23
N GLY A 44 -1.46 -1.30 1.68
CA GLY A 44 -0.59 -1.20 2.83
C GLY A 44 -0.62 0.17 3.51
N SER A 45 0.04 0.23 4.67
CA SER A 45 0.35 1.48 5.33
C SER A 45 1.76 1.44 5.91
N GLY A 46 2.58 2.44 5.59
CA GLY A 46 3.92 2.59 6.15
C GLY A 46 3.92 2.68 7.67
N LYS A 47 2.81 3.12 8.25
CA LYS A 47 2.65 3.18 9.70
C LYS A 47 2.72 1.80 10.37
N ALA A 48 2.32 0.74 9.66
CA ALA A 48 2.48 -0.63 10.13
C ALA A 48 3.96 -1.05 10.23
N ASN A 49 4.85 -0.38 9.50
CA ASN A 49 6.27 -0.71 9.44
C ASN A 49 7.14 0.18 10.34
N VAL A 50 6.85 1.48 10.38
CA VAL A 50 7.71 2.47 11.04
C VAL A 50 7.00 3.32 12.10
N GLY A 51 5.72 3.06 12.36
CA GLY A 51 4.90 3.87 13.26
C GLY A 51 4.38 5.15 12.59
N HIS A 52 3.63 5.93 13.36
CA HIS A 52 3.03 7.17 12.88
C HIS A 52 4.01 8.33 13.02
N ALA A 53 4.57 8.80 11.91
CA ALA A 53 5.51 9.92 11.89
C ALA A 53 4.83 11.30 11.95
N GLU A 54 3.54 11.35 12.35
CA GLU A 54 2.74 12.58 12.50
C GLU A 54 2.85 13.54 11.30
N PRO A 55 3.49 14.73 11.42
CA PRO A 55 3.56 15.68 10.30
C PRO A 55 4.32 15.14 9.08
N ALA A 56 5.22 14.16 9.28
CA ALA A 56 5.96 13.52 8.19
C ALA A 56 5.28 12.27 7.61
N ALA A 57 4.11 11.86 8.14
CA ALA A 57 3.48 10.60 7.76
C ALA A 57 3.13 10.52 6.27
N GLY A 58 2.63 11.60 5.66
CA GLY A 58 2.34 11.67 4.24
C GLY A 58 3.60 11.52 3.38
N ALA A 59 4.68 12.22 3.74
CA ALA A 59 5.97 12.11 3.05
C ALA A 59 6.58 10.71 3.19
N THR A 60 6.46 10.08 4.36
CA THR A 60 6.91 8.69 4.60
C THR A 60 6.14 7.71 3.72
N GLY A 61 4.82 7.83 3.62
CA GLY A 61 3.99 7.01 2.75
C GLY A 61 4.34 7.21 1.28
N MET A 62 4.53 8.45 0.84
CA MET A 62 4.94 8.77 -0.52
C MET A 62 6.31 8.16 -0.87
N LEU A 63 7.29 8.27 0.03
CA LEU A 63 8.61 7.67 -0.16
C LEU A 63 8.53 6.15 -0.27
N LYS A 64 7.77 5.50 0.64
CA LYS A 64 7.52 4.05 0.58
C LYS A 64 6.92 3.66 -0.76
N LEU A 65 5.87 4.36 -1.20
CA LEU A 65 5.21 4.09 -2.48
C LEU A 65 6.18 4.24 -3.66
N ALA A 66 6.97 5.32 -3.69
CA ALA A 66 7.95 5.55 -4.74
C ALA A 66 8.99 4.41 -4.82
N LEU A 67 9.48 3.94 -3.67
CA LEU A 67 10.41 2.80 -3.60
C LEU A 67 9.73 1.50 -4.05
N GLN A 68 8.49 1.25 -3.67
CA GLN A 68 7.74 0.08 -4.11
C GLN A 68 7.57 0.05 -5.62
N LEU A 69 7.21 1.17 -6.22
CA LEU A 69 7.09 1.31 -7.68
C LEU A 69 8.45 1.16 -8.38
N GLN A 70 9.51 1.78 -7.84
CA GLN A 70 10.86 1.70 -8.39
C GLN A 70 11.42 0.28 -8.38
N HIS A 71 11.15 -0.48 -7.32
CA HIS A 71 11.69 -1.83 -7.14
C HIS A 71 10.74 -2.94 -7.54
N ALA A 72 9.56 -2.61 -8.04
CA ALA A 72 8.49 -3.58 -8.35
C ALA A 72 8.19 -4.52 -7.17
N LEU A 73 8.14 -3.97 -5.97
CA LEU A 73 7.99 -4.72 -4.73
C LEU A 73 6.90 -4.11 -3.86
N ILE A 74 5.96 -4.92 -3.40
CA ILE A 74 4.98 -4.53 -2.39
C ILE A 74 5.53 -4.92 -1.02
N ALA A 75 5.77 -3.92 -0.17
CA ALA A 75 6.24 -4.13 1.19
C ALA A 75 5.11 -4.75 2.05
N PRO A 76 5.45 -5.62 3.02
CA PRO A 76 4.47 -6.21 3.91
C PRO A 76 3.90 -5.18 4.88
N ASN A 77 2.67 -5.44 5.34
CA ASN A 77 2.13 -4.77 6.52
C ASN A 77 2.69 -5.48 7.75
N ALA A 78 3.75 -4.93 8.34
CA ALA A 78 4.35 -5.49 9.54
C ALA A 78 3.31 -5.60 10.66
N HIS A 79 3.39 -6.67 11.44
CA HIS A 79 2.49 -6.95 12.56
C HIS A 79 1.01 -7.19 12.20
N LEU A 80 0.63 -7.24 10.94
CA LEU A 80 -0.73 -7.59 10.55
C LEU A 80 -0.98 -9.08 10.87
N ARG A 81 -1.64 -9.34 11.99
CA ARG A 81 -2.03 -10.69 12.44
C ARG A 81 -3.51 -10.96 12.25
N LEU A 82 -4.32 -9.93 12.50
CA LEU A 82 -5.76 -9.99 12.38
C LEU A 82 -6.24 -8.67 11.75
N LEU A 83 -7.02 -8.78 10.68
CA LEU A 83 -7.62 -7.63 10.04
C LEU A 83 -8.81 -7.14 10.86
N ASN A 84 -8.94 -5.83 11.01
CA ASN A 84 -10.13 -5.22 11.56
C ASN A 84 -11.36 -5.70 10.77
N PRO A 85 -12.38 -6.30 11.42
CA PRO A 85 -13.54 -6.86 10.73
C PRO A 85 -14.30 -5.83 9.87
N HIS A 86 -14.34 -4.58 10.29
CA HIS A 86 -15.00 -3.51 9.54
C HIS A 86 -14.22 -3.13 8.27
N VAL A 87 -12.88 -3.14 8.34
CA VAL A 87 -12.03 -3.00 7.14
C VAL A 87 -12.24 -4.19 6.22
N GLY A 88 -12.22 -5.41 6.78
CA GLY A 88 -12.47 -6.63 6.03
C GLY A 88 -13.83 -6.62 5.32
N SER A 89 -14.87 -6.13 5.98
CA SER A 89 -16.21 -5.98 5.39
C SER A 89 -16.24 -4.95 4.25
N ALA A 90 -15.49 -3.85 4.40
CA ALA A 90 -15.46 -2.77 3.40
C ALA A 90 -14.77 -3.20 2.09
N ILE A 91 -13.73 -4.04 2.17
CA ILE A 91 -12.95 -4.49 1.01
C ILE A 91 -13.28 -5.93 0.59
N GLY A 92 -14.17 -6.61 1.33
CA GLY A 92 -14.52 -8.02 1.08
C GLY A 92 -15.06 -8.25 -0.32
N GLY A 93 -14.55 -9.29 -0.99
CA GLY A 93 -14.92 -9.62 -2.36
C GLY A 93 -14.30 -8.75 -3.44
N LEU A 94 -13.51 -7.74 -3.09
CA LEU A 94 -12.78 -6.89 -4.04
C LEU A 94 -11.36 -7.45 -4.29
N SER A 95 -10.82 -7.16 -5.48
CA SER A 95 -9.52 -7.65 -5.89
C SER A 95 -8.39 -6.82 -5.26
N CYS A 96 -8.07 -7.13 -4.01
CA CYS A 96 -6.97 -6.48 -3.28
C CYS A 96 -6.26 -7.47 -2.36
N ALA A 97 -5.02 -7.15 -2.00
CA ALA A 97 -4.18 -7.96 -1.12
C ALA A 97 -3.55 -7.11 -0.02
N LEU A 98 -3.71 -7.54 1.23
CA LEU A 98 -3.01 -7.00 2.39
C LEU A 98 -1.81 -7.92 2.68
N SER A 99 -0.67 -7.59 2.09
CA SER A 99 0.52 -8.45 2.14
C SER A 99 1.10 -8.54 3.54
N GLN A 100 1.36 -9.76 4.01
CA GLN A 100 2.09 -10.04 5.26
C GLN A 100 3.57 -10.36 4.99
N GLN A 101 3.93 -10.58 3.73
CA GLN A 101 5.31 -10.79 3.27
C GLN A 101 5.56 -9.91 2.06
N ALA A 102 6.82 -9.60 1.80
CA ALA A 102 7.19 -8.87 0.60
C ALA A 102 6.78 -9.67 -0.65
N GLN A 103 6.09 -9.01 -1.56
CA GLN A 103 5.59 -9.63 -2.80
C GLN A 103 6.16 -8.86 -3.99
N SER A 104 6.54 -9.59 -5.04
CA SER A 104 6.83 -8.95 -6.30
C SER A 104 5.55 -8.37 -6.88
N SER A 105 5.55 -7.08 -7.17
CA SER A 105 4.54 -6.47 -8.01
C SER A 105 4.87 -6.82 -9.45
N VAL A 106 3.86 -7.15 -10.26
CA VAL A 106 4.06 -7.19 -11.71
C VAL A 106 4.18 -5.73 -12.17
N ALA A 107 5.34 -5.13 -11.93
CA ALA A 107 5.61 -3.78 -12.40
C ALA A 107 5.93 -3.85 -13.88
N ALA A 108 4.90 -3.71 -14.69
CA ALA A 108 5.08 -3.23 -16.05
C ALA A 108 5.55 -1.76 -15.98
N VAL A 109 6.31 -1.33 -16.98
CA VAL A 109 6.48 0.10 -17.28
C VAL A 109 5.08 0.73 -17.26
N GLY A 110 4.89 1.79 -16.47
CA GLY A 110 3.57 2.39 -16.29
C GLY A 110 2.81 1.94 -15.04
N ALA A 111 3.40 1.09 -14.19
CA ALA A 111 2.78 0.76 -12.91
C ALA A 111 2.55 2.03 -12.08
N ALA A 112 1.36 2.17 -11.53
CA ALA A 112 0.97 3.31 -10.75
C ALA A 112 0.56 2.91 -9.33
N GLY A 113 0.64 3.86 -8.41
CA GLY A 113 0.18 3.68 -7.05
C GLY A 113 -0.40 4.96 -6.48
N GLY A 114 -1.26 4.82 -5.49
CA GLY A 114 -1.86 5.94 -4.77
C GLY A 114 -1.40 6.00 -3.33
N VAL A 115 -1.24 7.19 -2.76
CA VAL A 115 -0.99 7.40 -1.34
C VAL A 115 -1.96 8.41 -0.76
N SER A 116 -2.58 8.05 0.36
CA SER A 116 -3.50 8.91 1.11
C SER A 116 -2.84 9.45 2.37
N SER A 117 -3.11 10.70 2.69
CA SER A 117 -2.70 11.32 3.95
C SER A 117 -3.78 12.24 4.46
N PHE A 118 -4.20 12.02 5.71
CA PHE A 118 -5.28 12.78 6.35
C PHE A 118 -4.73 13.51 7.56
N GLY A 119 -4.94 14.83 7.57
CA GLY A 119 -4.57 15.68 8.69
C GLY A 119 -5.63 15.65 9.79
N TYR A 120 -5.20 15.83 11.04
CA TYR A 120 -6.07 15.82 12.22
C TYR A 120 -7.22 16.85 12.15
N SER A 121 -6.97 17.99 11.51
CA SER A 121 -7.96 19.05 11.34
C SER A 121 -8.84 18.92 10.09
N GLY A 122 -8.86 17.74 9.46
CA GLY A 122 -9.75 17.46 8.33
C GLY A 122 -9.11 17.71 6.94
N SER A 123 -7.84 18.07 6.86
CA SER A 123 -7.14 18.16 5.58
C SER A 123 -6.97 16.77 4.98
N LEU A 124 -7.39 16.59 3.73
CA LEU A 124 -7.25 15.33 2.99
C LEU A 124 -6.35 15.56 1.79
N CYS A 125 -5.39 14.67 1.58
CA CYS A 125 -4.52 14.66 0.43
C CYS A 125 -4.43 13.25 -0.14
N HIS A 126 -4.53 13.15 -1.46
CA HIS A 126 -4.24 11.92 -2.18
C HIS A 126 -3.31 12.23 -3.36
N ILE A 127 -2.24 11.48 -3.50
CA ILE A 127 -1.25 11.62 -4.57
C ILE A 127 -1.18 10.30 -5.33
N ALA A 128 -1.15 10.39 -6.65
CA ALA A 128 -0.91 9.25 -7.51
C ALA A 128 0.48 9.38 -8.16
N LEU A 129 1.24 8.30 -8.13
CA LEU A 129 2.57 8.19 -8.72
C LEU A 129 2.56 7.14 -9.82
N GLU A 130 3.33 7.37 -10.87
CA GLU A 130 3.50 6.43 -11.99
C GLU A 130 5.00 6.16 -12.20
N ALA A 131 5.36 4.89 -12.34
CA ALA A 131 6.72 4.49 -12.68
C ALA A 131 6.93 4.64 -14.20
N ARG A 132 7.75 5.59 -14.62
CA ARG A 132 8.05 5.84 -16.04
C ARG A 132 9.38 5.23 -16.52
N VAL A 133 10.19 4.70 -15.62
CA VAL A 133 11.45 4.04 -15.96
C VAL A 133 11.27 2.53 -15.84
N PRO A 134 11.89 1.73 -16.73
CA PRO A 134 11.92 0.30 -16.54
C PRO A 134 12.49 0.01 -15.17
N SER A 135 11.77 -0.79 -14.38
CA SER A 135 12.28 -1.25 -13.09
C SER A 135 13.61 -1.93 -13.35
N ILE A 136 14.69 -1.39 -12.80
CA ILE A 136 15.92 -2.16 -12.70
C ILE A 136 15.56 -3.28 -11.73
N VAL A 137 15.28 -4.46 -12.28
CA VAL A 137 15.11 -5.68 -11.49
C VAL A 137 16.48 -5.99 -10.88
N LEU A 138 16.81 -5.27 -9.84
CA LEU A 138 17.83 -5.74 -8.91
C LEU A 138 17.19 -6.97 -8.27
N ALA A 139 17.53 -8.14 -8.80
CA ALA A 139 17.22 -9.39 -8.14
C ALA A 139 17.54 -9.19 -6.65
N PRO A 140 16.58 -9.39 -5.73
CA PRO A 140 16.85 -9.20 -4.33
C PRO A 140 18.00 -10.14 -3.99
N LYS A 141 19.19 -9.57 -3.77
CA LYS A 141 20.28 -10.31 -3.17
C LYS A 141 19.77 -10.61 -1.77
N LEU A 142 19.19 -11.79 -1.60
CA LEU A 142 18.80 -12.30 -0.29
C LEU A 142 20.08 -12.22 0.53
N LEU A 143 20.16 -11.20 1.39
CA LEU A 143 21.07 -11.20 2.51
C LEU A 143 20.64 -12.40 3.36
N SER A 144 21.29 -13.53 3.13
CA SER A 144 21.21 -14.66 4.05
C SER A 144 21.80 -14.17 5.37
N LEU A 145 20.93 -13.66 6.23
CA LEU A 145 21.25 -13.44 7.62
C LEU A 145 21.57 -14.82 8.18
N GLY A 146 22.86 -15.13 8.19
CA GLY A 146 23.38 -16.35 8.78
C GLY A 146 22.84 -16.42 10.21
N ARG A 147 21.98 -17.39 10.46
CA ARG A 147 21.56 -17.79 11.80
C ARG A 147 22.82 -18.15 12.56
N ARG A 148 23.37 -17.23 13.37
CA ARG A 148 24.31 -17.62 14.42
C ARG A 148 23.52 -18.44 15.42
N ARG A 149 23.66 -19.77 15.37
CA ARG A 149 23.27 -20.66 16.47
C ARG A 149 24.19 -20.31 17.65
N ARG A 150 23.61 -19.92 18.77
CA ARG A 150 24.18 -20.07 20.09
C ARG A 150 23.41 -21.17 20.80
#